data_b5ad56c6befbc11cc7c3bb75ad7e4995
#
_entry.id   b5ad56c6befbc11cc7c3bb75ad7e4995
#
_cell.length_a   1.000
_cell.length_b   1.000
_cell.length_c   1.000
_cell.angle_alpha   90.00
_cell.angle_beta   90.00
_cell.angle_gamma   90.00
#
_symmetry.space_group_name_H-M   'P 1'
#
loop_
_entity.id
_entity.type
_entity.pdbx_description
1 polymer ?
#
loop_
_entity_poly.entity_id
_entity_poly.type
_entity_poly.pdbx_seq_one_letter_code
_entity_poly.pdbx_strand_id
1 'polypeptide(L)'
;MKNYDVLVIGGGPGGYVAAIKAAQMGAKVALVEKHKLGGICLNYGCIPTKAYLKSAKMYKDIKRCADFGIKVKNGVSFDWSSILSRKNKIVAQLTTGISFLLKKNKIDFYHGFASVLSPCEVQVDTNLLHTQKLIIATGSNAFVPPIPGAQEAYQKGILKTSKELLQLESYPSKVTIVGGGVIGVEFATIFNSFGSEVTILERQDTILNGMDRDVVVAYTKKLQTDGIQILNQVEVTKINDNQTTYTQKGNAKTITSDVILMAVGTKANLAGLEKLNLALNRNSVQTDNFCQTSIPGVYAIGDVNGKHMLAHVASHEGIVAVTHALEQKAHPINYDRVPACIYGFPEIASIGMTEQQAKEKQMDYKASKISLGAVGKSLADGEKEGFAKLIVCKKHLEILGMHIYAYNATELISEMAVGMELEGTAYELSQAIHPHPTLSELTFEALLGAVNKPIHA
;
A
#
# COMPACT_ATOMS: atom_id res chain seq x y z
N MET A 1 -15.81 26.50 -24.84
CA MET A 1 -16.17 25.53 -23.83
C MET A 1 -16.12 24.14 -24.45
N LYS A 2 -15.39 23.19 -23.86
CA LYS A 2 -15.35 21.81 -24.34
C LYS A 2 -16.23 20.93 -23.45
N ASN A 3 -17.02 20.04 -24.06
CA ASN A 3 -17.97 19.19 -23.39
C ASN A 3 -17.47 17.73 -23.36
N TYR A 4 -17.63 17.07 -22.22
CA TYR A 4 -17.26 15.68 -21.96
C TYR A 4 -18.40 14.93 -21.25
N ASP A 5 -18.50 13.64 -21.50
CA ASP A 5 -19.42 12.78 -20.76
C ASP A 5 -18.88 12.51 -19.36
N VAL A 6 -17.55 12.28 -19.27
CA VAL A 6 -16.83 12.04 -18.00
C VAL A 6 -15.58 12.92 -17.94
N LEU A 7 -15.40 13.63 -16.82
CA LEU A 7 -14.18 14.34 -16.50
C LEU A 7 -13.58 13.77 -15.22
N VAL A 8 -12.28 13.41 -15.28
CA VAL A 8 -11.54 12.84 -14.17
C VAL A 8 -10.49 13.85 -13.69
N ILE A 9 -10.47 14.13 -12.39
CA ILE A 9 -9.46 14.98 -11.74
C ILE A 9 -8.48 14.12 -10.96
N GLY A 10 -7.24 14.08 -11.41
CA GLY A 10 -6.14 13.30 -10.87
C GLY A 10 -5.78 12.10 -11.74
N GLY A 11 -4.50 11.97 -12.08
CA GLY A 11 -3.96 10.94 -12.97
C GLY A 11 -3.29 9.77 -12.22
N GLY A 12 -3.64 9.56 -10.94
CA GLY A 12 -3.20 8.41 -10.13
C GLY A 12 -3.86 7.09 -10.57
N PRO A 13 -3.59 5.97 -9.87
CA PRO A 13 -4.13 4.65 -10.22
C PRO A 13 -5.64 4.62 -10.39
N GLY A 14 -6.40 5.26 -9.51
CA GLY A 14 -7.84 5.37 -9.67
C GLY A 14 -8.23 6.19 -10.91
N GLY A 15 -7.60 7.37 -11.09
CA GLY A 15 -8.02 8.32 -12.12
C GLY A 15 -7.72 7.85 -13.54
N TYR A 16 -6.48 7.39 -13.84
CA TYR A 16 -6.19 6.93 -15.20
C TYR A 16 -6.96 5.66 -15.57
N VAL A 17 -7.21 4.76 -14.59
CA VAL A 17 -8.04 3.56 -14.80
C VAL A 17 -9.49 3.95 -15.06
N ALA A 18 -10.06 4.86 -14.26
CA ALA A 18 -11.41 5.38 -14.48
C ALA A 18 -11.56 6.03 -15.87
N ALA A 19 -10.58 6.88 -16.27
CA ALA A 19 -10.60 7.53 -17.57
C ALA A 19 -10.55 6.53 -18.73
N ILE A 20 -9.68 5.51 -18.64
CA ILE A 20 -9.59 4.44 -19.65
C ILE A 20 -10.88 3.64 -19.70
N LYS A 21 -11.42 3.23 -18.54
CA LYS A 21 -12.67 2.46 -18.47
C LYS A 21 -13.83 3.24 -19.08
N ALA A 22 -13.97 4.53 -18.76
CA ALA A 22 -15.01 5.39 -19.36
C ALA A 22 -14.90 5.47 -20.88
N ALA A 23 -13.68 5.67 -21.41
CA ALA A 23 -13.45 5.70 -22.85
C ALA A 23 -13.75 4.37 -23.53
N GLN A 24 -13.43 3.23 -22.88
CA GLN A 24 -13.77 1.88 -23.37
C GLN A 24 -15.28 1.63 -23.40
N MET A 25 -16.05 2.31 -22.55
CA MET A 25 -17.51 2.30 -22.54
C MET A 25 -18.14 3.29 -23.54
N GLY A 26 -17.32 3.94 -24.38
CA GLY A 26 -17.76 4.84 -25.44
C GLY A 26 -17.93 6.29 -25.01
N ALA A 27 -17.62 6.65 -23.78
CA ALA A 27 -17.74 8.03 -23.30
C ALA A 27 -16.62 8.93 -23.89
N LYS A 28 -16.93 10.20 -24.11
CA LYS A 28 -15.95 11.25 -24.39
C LYS A 28 -15.34 11.71 -23.06
N VAL A 29 -14.03 11.50 -22.89
CA VAL A 29 -13.34 11.63 -21.60
C VAL A 29 -12.28 12.71 -21.61
N ALA A 30 -12.21 13.50 -20.52
CA ALA A 30 -11.07 14.33 -20.18
C ALA A 30 -10.43 13.84 -18.87
N LEU A 31 -9.10 13.87 -18.81
CA LEU A 31 -8.30 13.64 -17.59
C LEU A 31 -7.46 14.87 -17.30
N VAL A 32 -7.53 15.36 -16.06
CA VAL A 32 -6.73 16.51 -15.58
C VAL A 32 -5.72 16.01 -14.55
N GLU A 33 -4.43 16.34 -14.71
CA GLU A 33 -3.38 16.03 -13.73
C GLU A 33 -2.42 17.22 -13.59
N LYS A 34 -2.17 17.66 -12.35
CA LYS A 34 -1.33 18.82 -12.06
C LYS A 34 0.18 18.53 -12.03
N HIS A 35 0.59 17.27 -11.83
CA HIS A 35 2.00 16.89 -11.70
C HIS A 35 2.40 15.85 -12.75
N LYS A 36 2.32 14.57 -12.40
CA LYS A 36 2.76 13.45 -13.24
C LYS A 36 1.70 12.37 -13.27
N LEU A 37 1.43 11.83 -14.45
CA LEU A 37 0.62 10.63 -14.61
C LEU A 37 1.16 9.48 -13.76
N GLY A 38 0.25 8.65 -13.25
CA GLY A 38 0.57 7.57 -12.32
C GLY A 38 0.49 7.95 -10.85
N GLY A 39 0.32 9.25 -10.51
CA GLY A 39 0.13 9.77 -9.16
C GLY A 39 1.24 9.36 -8.19
N ILE A 40 0.90 9.27 -6.88
CA ILE A 40 1.85 8.90 -5.83
C ILE A 40 2.39 7.49 -6.06
N CYS A 41 1.54 6.51 -6.35
CA CYS A 41 1.93 5.10 -6.44
C CYS A 41 3.10 4.87 -7.42
N LEU A 42 3.01 5.39 -8.65
CA LEU A 42 4.05 5.14 -9.66
C LEU A 42 5.27 6.04 -9.49
N ASN A 43 5.09 7.28 -9.02
CA ASN A 43 6.17 8.25 -8.97
C ASN A 43 6.87 8.33 -7.61
N TYR A 44 6.14 8.14 -6.50
CA TYR A 44 6.58 8.50 -5.15
C TYR A 44 6.16 7.48 -4.07
N GLY A 45 5.69 6.29 -4.46
CA GLY A 45 5.13 5.29 -3.53
C GLY A 45 5.44 3.86 -3.94
N CYS A 46 4.42 3.11 -4.37
CA CYS A 46 4.47 1.66 -4.56
C CYS A 46 5.65 1.21 -5.43
N ILE A 47 5.71 1.68 -6.66
CA ILE A 47 6.68 1.18 -7.66
C ILE A 47 8.12 1.52 -7.30
N PRO A 48 8.47 2.79 -7.00
CA PRO A 48 9.85 3.11 -6.64
C PRO A 48 10.30 2.41 -5.35
N THR A 49 9.42 2.25 -4.36
CA THR A 49 9.73 1.51 -3.12
C THR A 49 10.01 0.04 -3.41
N LYS A 50 9.17 -0.63 -4.24
CA LYS A 50 9.36 -2.04 -4.61
C LYS A 50 10.59 -2.23 -5.49
N ALA A 51 10.97 -1.23 -6.30
CA ALA A 51 12.24 -1.25 -7.03
C ALA A 51 13.45 -1.24 -6.09
N TYR A 52 13.43 -0.44 -5.02
CA TYR A 52 14.46 -0.46 -3.97
C TYR A 52 14.46 -1.77 -3.19
N LEU A 53 13.29 -2.26 -2.73
CA LEU A 53 13.17 -3.54 -2.03
C LEU A 53 13.73 -4.70 -2.85
N LYS A 54 13.47 -4.73 -4.16
CA LYS A 54 14.06 -5.77 -5.04
C LYS A 54 15.58 -5.71 -5.08
N SER A 55 16.17 -4.52 -5.13
CA SER A 55 17.64 -4.36 -5.07
C SER A 55 18.17 -4.75 -3.70
N ALA A 56 17.48 -4.38 -2.61
CA ALA A 56 17.81 -4.75 -1.24
C ALA A 56 17.75 -6.29 -1.02
N LYS A 57 16.69 -6.94 -1.51
CA LYS A 57 16.55 -8.41 -1.45
C LYS A 57 17.69 -9.10 -2.18
N MET A 58 18.00 -8.66 -3.41
CA MET A 58 19.10 -9.22 -4.18
C MET A 58 20.44 -9.07 -3.47
N TYR A 59 20.73 -7.91 -2.89
CA TYR A 59 21.94 -7.67 -2.12
C TYR A 59 22.02 -8.58 -0.89
N LYS A 60 20.92 -8.77 -0.18
CA LYS A 60 20.80 -9.68 0.97
C LYS A 60 20.99 -11.15 0.55
N ASP A 61 20.40 -11.56 -0.58
CA ASP A 61 20.51 -12.93 -1.10
C ASP A 61 21.94 -13.25 -1.53
N ILE A 62 22.65 -12.33 -2.18
CA ILE A 62 24.06 -12.53 -2.55
C ILE A 62 24.95 -12.67 -1.31
N LYS A 63 24.66 -11.95 -0.21
CA LYS A 63 25.37 -12.13 1.06
C LYS A 63 25.18 -13.53 1.67
N ARG A 64 24.05 -14.18 1.39
CA ARG A 64 23.72 -15.54 1.83
C ARG A 64 24.07 -16.63 0.81
N CYS A 65 24.68 -16.29 -0.30
CA CYS A 65 24.92 -17.25 -1.40
C CYS A 65 25.76 -18.47 -0.99
N ALA A 66 26.57 -18.36 0.06
CA ALA A 66 27.33 -19.47 0.62
C ALA A 66 26.43 -20.62 1.14
N ASP A 67 25.22 -20.31 1.62
CA ASP A 67 24.23 -21.29 2.07
C ASP A 67 23.77 -22.19 0.92
N PHE A 68 23.91 -21.71 -0.33
CA PHE A 68 23.58 -22.40 -1.59
C PHE A 68 24.80 -22.95 -2.30
N GLY A 69 25.98 -23.00 -1.64
CA GLY A 69 27.21 -23.50 -2.23
C GLY A 69 27.89 -22.54 -3.24
N ILE A 70 27.41 -21.30 -3.34
CA ILE A 70 27.92 -20.29 -4.26
C ILE A 70 28.94 -19.40 -3.54
N LYS A 71 30.11 -19.20 -4.15
CA LYS A 71 31.21 -18.36 -3.64
C LYS A 71 31.32 -17.06 -4.42
N VAL A 72 31.28 -15.93 -3.75
CA VAL A 72 31.54 -14.61 -4.33
C VAL A 72 32.97 -14.20 -3.97
N LYS A 73 33.82 -13.97 -4.99
CA LYS A 73 35.17 -13.48 -4.79
C LYS A 73 35.13 -11.98 -4.46
N ASN A 74 35.99 -11.53 -3.54
CA ASN A 74 36.20 -10.12 -3.15
C ASN A 74 35.01 -9.44 -2.46
N GLY A 75 34.04 -10.21 -1.94
CA GLY A 75 32.86 -9.66 -1.24
C GLY A 75 31.84 -9.02 -2.18
N VAL A 76 30.80 -8.41 -1.59
CA VAL A 76 29.72 -7.76 -2.32
C VAL A 76 29.57 -6.32 -1.83
N SER A 77 29.54 -5.39 -2.76
CA SER A 77 29.23 -3.97 -2.51
C SER A 77 28.00 -3.55 -3.31
N PHE A 78 27.46 -2.38 -3.01
CA PHE A 78 26.39 -1.78 -3.80
C PHE A 78 26.78 -0.36 -4.25
N ASP A 79 26.19 0.07 -5.36
CA ASP A 79 26.27 1.45 -5.84
C ASP A 79 24.89 2.09 -5.77
N TRP A 80 24.73 3.02 -4.82
CA TRP A 80 23.45 3.70 -4.57
C TRP A 80 22.99 4.50 -5.78
N SER A 81 23.88 5.13 -6.51
CA SER A 81 23.55 5.94 -7.69
C SER A 81 22.95 5.07 -8.81
N SER A 82 23.51 3.87 -9.02
CA SER A 82 22.97 2.89 -9.96
C SER A 82 21.61 2.33 -9.53
N ILE A 83 21.38 2.10 -8.24
CA ILE A 83 20.10 1.68 -7.69
C ILE A 83 19.05 2.78 -7.90
N LEU A 84 19.38 4.04 -7.61
CA LEU A 84 18.53 5.19 -7.87
C LEU A 84 18.20 5.33 -9.35
N SER A 85 19.19 5.22 -10.24
CA SER A 85 19.02 5.28 -11.69
C SER A 85 18.09 4.16 -12.20
N ARG A 86 18.26 2.92 -11.73
CA ARG A 86 17.39 1.79 -12.06
C ARG A 86 15.93 2.09 -11.66
N LYS A 87 15.69 2.57 -10.44
CA LYS A 87 14.36 2.95 -9.96
C LYS A 87 13.75 4.04 -10.86
N ASN A 88 14.52 5.07 -11.22
CA ASN A 88 14.04 6.16 -12.07
C ASN A 88 13.66 5.67 -13.48
N LYS A 89 14.42 4.75 -14.08
CA LYS A 89 14.10 4.14 -15.38
C LYS A 89 12.76 3.39 -15.34
N ILE A 90 12.51 2.60 -14.29
CA ILE A 90 11.25 1.87 -14.11
C ILE A 90 10.06 2.84 -14.03
N VAL A 91 10.18 3.90 -13.22
CA VAL A 91 9.14 4.93 -13.06
C VAL A 91 8.86 5.61 -14.40
N ALA A 92 9.91 6.03 -15.12
CA ALA A 92 9.77 6.68 -16.43
C ALA A 92 9.08 5.77 -17.46
N GLN A 93 9.44 4.50 -17.52
CA GLN A 93 8.82 3.54 -18.43
C GLN A 93 7.32 3.40 -18.16
N LEU A 94 6.90 3.25 -16.89
CA LEU A 94 5.50 3.08 -16.54
C LEU A 94 4.67 4.35 -16.77
N THR A 95 5.19 5.53 -16.42
CA THR A 95 4.49 6.80 -16.65
C THR A 95 4.33 7.12 -18.14
N THR A 96 5.35 6.78 -18.96
CA THR A 96 5.24 6.85 -20.43
C THR A 96 4.18 5.89 -20.95
N GLY A 97 4.10 4.67 -20.38
CA GLY A 97 3.07 3.71 -20.74
C GLY A 97 1.65 4.22 -20.49
N ILE A 98 1.41 4.94 -19.37
CA ILE A 98 0.09 5.56 -19.13
C ILE A 98 -0.22 6.61 -20.19
N SER A 99 0.74 7.48 -20.52
CA SER A 99 0.55 8.48 -21.58
C SER A 99 0.16 7.84 -22.91
N PHE A 100 0.78 6.72 -23.27
CA PHE A 100 0.41 5.94 -24.46
C PHE A 100 -1.02 5.39 -24.36
N LEU A 101 -1.42 4.83 -23.20
CA LEU A 101 -2.76 4.29 -22.99
C LEU A 101 -3.84 5.39 -23.10
N LEU A 102 -3.60 6.57 -22.56
CA LEU A 102 -4.53 7.71 -22.70
C LEU A 102 -4.72 8.09 -24.18
N LYS A 103 -3.63 8.20 -24.94
CA LYS A 103 -3.67 8.50 -26.39
C LYS A 103 -4.40 7.40 -27.17
N LYS A 104 -4.09 6.11 -26.89
CA LYS A 104 -4.72 4.94 -27.52
C LYS A 104 -6.24 4.95 -27.33
N ASN A 105 -6.73 5.37 -26.17
CA ASN A 105 -8.14 5.44 -25.83
C ASN A 105 -8.76 6.81 -26.15
N LYS A 106 -8.05 7.70 -26.88
CA LYS A 106 -8.53 9.03 -27.33
C LYS A 106 -9.03 9.92 -26.18
N ILE A 107 -8.36 9.82 -25.01
CA ILE A 107 -8.68 10.64 -23.83
C ILE A 107 -7.96 12.00 -23.97
N ASP A 108 -8.71 13.10 -23.83
CA ASP A 108 -8.15 14.43 -23.80
C ASP A 108 -7.43 14.65 -22.46
N PHE A 109 -6.12 14.84 -22.51
CA PHE A 109 -5.29 15.05 -21.33
C PHE A 109 -5.00 16.55 -21.13
N TYR A 110 -5.29 17.06 -19.94
CA TYR A 110 -4.96 18.41 -19.50
C TYR A 110 -3.94 18.38 -18.37
N HIS A 111 -2.77 18.94 -18.64
CA HIS A 111 -1.78 19.17 -17.59
C HIS A 111 -2.08 20.51 -16.93
N GLY A 112 -2.45 20.52 -15.65
CA GLY A 112 -2.78 21.73 -14.90
C GLY A 112 -3.56 21.43 -13.62
N PHE A 113 -3.75 22.47 -12.81
CA PHE A 113 -4.55 22.37 -11.58
C PHE A 113 -6.04 22.56 -11.91
N ALA A 114 -6.87 21.61 -11.46
CA ALA A 114 -8.31 21.67 -11.61
C ALA A 114 -8.95 22.42 -10.44
N SER A 115 -9.71 23.48 -10.76
CA SER A 115 -10.60 24.15 -9.82
C SER A 115 -12.04 23.85 -10.20
N VAL A 116 -12.76 23.13 -9.35
CA VAL A 116 -14.15 22.76 -9.61
C VAL A 116 -15.04 23.95 -9.25
N LEU A 117 -15.78 24.45 -10.25
CA LEU A 117 -16.67 25.60 -10.09
C LEU A 117 -18.10 25.18 -9.71
N SER A 118 -18.54 24.04 -10.27
CA SER A 118 -19.83 23.40 -10.02
C SER A 118 -19.73 21.90 -10.30
N PRO A 119 -20.73 21.07 -10.01
CA PRO A 119 -20.71 19.64 -10.32
C PRO A 119 -20.46 19.29 -11.80
N CYS A 120 -20.70 20.23 -12.71
CA CYS A 120 -20.55 20.05 -14.14
C CYS A 120 -19.50 20.98 -14.80
N GLU A 121 -18.83 21.85 -14.03
CA GLU A 121 -17.86 22.81 -14.57
C GLU A 121 -16.54 22.79 -13.81
N VAL A 122 -15.45 22.62 -14.56
CA VAL A 122 -14.09 22.58 -14.03
C VAL A 122 -13.19 23.54 -14.82
N GLN A 123 -12.52 24.41 -14.10
CA GLN A 123 -11.50 25.31 -14.64
C GLN A 123 -10.12 24.66 -14.57
N VAL A 124 -9.41 24.62 -15.67
CA VAL A 124 -8.00 24.18 -15.76
C VAL A 124 -7.21 25.27 -16.50
N ASP A 125 -6.42 26.03 -15.79
CA ASP A 125 -5.76 27.25 -16.31
C ASP A 125 -6.77 28.17 -17.02
N THR A 126 -6.62 28.40 -18.32
CA THR A 126 -7.54 29.20 -19.16
C THR A 126 -8.70 28.40 -19.75
N ASN A 127 -8.72 27.07 -19.57
CA ASN A 127 -9.73 26.19 -20.16
C ASN A 127 -10.90 25.99 -19.20
N LEU A 128 -12.11 26.32 -19.62
CA LEU A 128 -13.34 25.92 -18.94
C LEU A 128 -13.88 24.66 -19.61
N LEU A 129 -13.96 23.58 -18.81
CA LEU A 129 -14.43 22.25 -19.22
C LEU A 129 -15.80 21.99 -18.61
N HIS A 130 -16.70 21.46 -19.40
CA HIS A 130 -18.02 21.03 -18.97
C HIS A 130 -18.12 19.50 -19.00
N THR A 131 -18.78 18.90 -17.99
CA THR A 131 -18.95 17.45 -17.91
C THR A 131 -20.33 17.06 -17.39
N GLN A 132 -20.80 15.89 -17.79
CA GLN A 132 -22.03 15.29 -17.24
C GLN A 132 -21.74 14.52 -15.95
N LYS A 133 -20.55 13.88 -15.84
CA LYS A 133 -20.09 13.09 -14.69
C LYS A 133 -18.71 13.52 -14.27
N LEU A 134 -18.52 13.78 -12.99
CA LEU A 134 -17.25 14.20 -12.41
C LEU A 134 -16.68 13.09 -11.51
N ILE A 135 -15.45 12.65 -11.80
CA ILE A 135 -14.70 11.68 -10.99
C ILE A 135 -13.56 12.40 -10.28
N ILE A 136 -13.63 12.50 -8.98
CA ILE A 136 -12.61 13.09 -8.12
C ILE A 136 -11.62 11.98 -7.71
N ALA A 137 -10.38 12.06 -8.19
CA ALA A 137 -9.29 11.13 -7.92
C ALA A 137 -8.03 11.86 -7.45
N THR A 138 -8.22 12.95 -6.67
CA THR A 138 -7.16 13.87 -6.24
C THR A 138 -6.17 13.27 -5.25
N GLY A 139 -6.49 12.09 -4.68
CA GLY A 139 -5.60 11.33 -3.81
C GLY A 139 -5.37 11.96 -2.44
N SER A 140 -4.16 11.78 -1.91
CA SER A 140 -3.74 12.25 -0.58
C SER A 140 -2.36 12.93 -0.65
N ASN A 141 -1.97 13.55 0.47
CA ASN A 141 -0.63 14.07 0.69
C ASN A 141 -0.08 13.52 2.00
N ALA A 142 1.24 13.29 2.08
CA ALA A 142 1.90 12.91 3.32
C ALA A 142 1.67 13.98 4.39
N PHE A 143 1.42 13.55 5.60
CA PHE A 143 1.16 14.45 6.73
C PHE A 143 2.42 14.65 7.56
N VAL A 144 2.84 15.91 7.69
CA VAL A 144 3.85 16.35 8.66
C VAL A 144 3.09 16.99 9.81
N PRO A 145 3.06 16.37 11.00
CA PRO A 145 2.34 16.91 12.14
C PRO A 145 3.03 18.18 12.66
N PRO A 146 2.29 19.05 13.41
CA PRO A 146 2.83 20.29 13.95
C PRO A 146 3.73 20.04 15.20
N ILE A 147 4.74 19.22 15.03
CA ILE A 147 5.77 18.97 16.03
C ILE A 147 6.74 20.16 15.99
N PRO A 148 7.12 20.77 17.16
CA PRO A 148 8.11 21.85 17.22
C PRO A 148 9.39 21.53 16.43
N GLY A 149 9.74 22.40 15.47
CA GLY A 149 10.90 22.27 14.59
C GLY A 149 10.75 21.32 13.39
N ALA A 150 9.63 20.59 13.27
CA ALA A 150 9.43 19.64 12.16
C ALA A 150 9.34 20.35 10.81
N GLN A 151 8.66 21.49 10.73
CA GLN A 151 8.50 22.23 9.49
C GLN A 151 9.84 22.83 9.02
N GLU A 152 10.64 23.36 9.92
CA GLU A 152 11.98 23.88 9.64
C GLU A 152 12.92 22.75 9.16
N ALA A 153 12.89 21.58 9.83
CA ALA A 153 13.67 20.41 9.43
C ALA A 153 13.24 19.89 8.05
N TYR A 154 11.93 19.94 7.72
CA TYR A 154 11.42 19.59 6.41
C TYR A 154 11.91 20.56 5.32
N GLN A 155 11.85 21.87 5.57
CA GLN A 155 12.34 22.89 4.64
C GLN A 155 13.85 22.79 4.39
N LYS A 156 14.63 22.42 5.41
CA LYS A 156 16.08 22.15 5.31
C LYS A 156 16.39 20.79 4.63
N GLY A 157 15.39 19.97 4.34
CA GLY A 157 15.53 18.64 3.74
C GLY A 157 16.15 17.58 4.64
N ILE A 158 16.19 17.79 5.96
CA ILE A 158 16.64 16.80 6.96
C ILE A 158 15.50 15.86 7.31
N LEU A 159 14.31 16.42 7.61
CA LEU A 159 13.08 15.65 7.68
C LEU A 159 12.52 15.48 6.26
N LYS A 160 12.13 14.27 5.94
CA LYS A 160 11.59 13.89 4.63
C LYS A 160 10.31 13.10 4.78
N THR A 161 9.44 13.19 3.81
CA THR A 161 8.38 12.21 3.59
C THR A 161 8.90 11.09 2.68
N SER A 162 8.09 10.07 2.43
CA SER A 162 8.45 9.00 1.49
C SER A 162 8.80 9.52 0.10
N LYS A 163 8.19 10.63 -0.32
CA LYS A 163 8.42 11.25 -1.61
C LYS A 163 9.87 11.73 -1.78
N GLU A 164 10.37 12.52 -0.83
CA GLU A 164 11.73 13.04 -0.86
C GLU A 164 12.75 11.93 -0.58
N LEU A 165 12.40 10.98 0.30
CA LEU A 165 13.28 9.87 0.67
C LEU A 165 13.59 8.97 -0.54
N LEU A 166 12.63 8.75 -1.44
CA LEU A 166 12.81 8.00 -2.69
C LEU A 166 13.72 8.70 -3.70
N GLN A 167 14.11 9.95 -3.46
CA GLN A 167 14.98 10.75 -4.35
C GLN A 167 16.36 11.02 -3.73
N LEU A 168 16.72 10.36 -2.62
CA LEU A 168 18.02 10.53 -1.98
C LEU A 168 19.16 10.18 -2.95
N GLU A 169 20.05 11.13 -3.18
CA GLU A 169 21.24 10.95 -4.01
C GLU A 169 22.39 10.28 -3.25
N SER A 170 22.47 10.51 -1.94
CA SER A 170 23.45 9.91 -1.04
C SER A 170 22.78 8.92 -0.09
N TYR A 171 23.47 7.81 0.17
CA TYR A 171 23.00 6.78 1.09
C TYR A 171 23.24 7.19 2.54
N PRO A 172 22.22 7.22 3.42
CA PRO A 172 22.37 7.62 4.82
C PRO A 172 22.90 6.46 5.67
N SER A 173 23.81 6.76 6.60
CA SER A 173 24.33 5.78 7.58
C SER A 173 23.35 5.54 8.74
N LYS A 174 22.60 6.59 9.14
CA LYS A 174 21.64 6.56 10.25
C LYS A 174 20.31 7.13 9.83
N VAL A 175 19.23 6.35 10.06
CA VAL A 175 17.87 6.73 9.69
C VAL A 175 16.95 6.63 10.89
N THR A 176 16.27 7.71 11.22
CA THR A 176 15.15 7.68 12.16
C THR A 176 13.83 7.72 11.42
N ILE A 177 12.94 6.79 11.71
CA ILE A 177 11.61 6.67 11.10
C ILE A 177 10.57 6.97 12.18
N VAL A 178 9.77 7.99 11.96
CA VAL A 178 8.63 8.34 12.83
C VAL A 178 7.38 7.73 12.22
N GLY A 179 6.85 6.68 12.88
CA GLY A 179 5.71 5.87 12.46
C GLY A 179 6.11 4.47 11.99
N GLY A 180 5.56 3.45 12.67
CA GLY A 180 5.77 2.02 12.40
C GLY A 180 4.70 1.40 11.49
N GLY A 181 4.02 2.20 10.65
CA GLY A 181 3.10 1.72 9.63
C GLY A 181 3.81 1.11 8.43
N VAL A 182 3.04 0.72 7.39
CA VAL A 182 3.54 0.03 6.17
C VAL A 182 4.72 0.76 5.54
N ILE A 183 4.61 2.09 5.35
CA ILE A 183 5.69 2.90 4.77
C ILE A 183 6.94 2.83 5.64
N GLY A 184 6.78 3.00 6.96
CA GLY A 184 7.90 3.00 7.90
C GLY A 184 8.67 1.69 7.87
N VAL A 185 8.00 0.55 7.94
CA VAL A 185 8.65 -0.77 7.99
C VAL A 185 9.29 -1.16 6.65
N GLU A 186 8.70 -0.77 5.51
CA GLU A 186 9.30 -1.00 4.18
C GLU A 186 10.60 -0.21 4.01
N PHE A 187 10.61 1.08 4.38
CA PHE A 187 11.84 1.87 4.35
C PHE A 187 12.88 1.40 5.37
N ALA A 188 12.45 0.99 6.56
CA ALA A 188 13.35 0.37 7.53
C ALA A 188 14.05 -0.86 6.95
N THR A 189 13.29 -1.72 6.27
CA THR A 189 13.81 -2.91 5.59
C THR A 189 14.80 -2.54 4.48
N ILE A 190 14.50 -1.52 3.66
CA ILE A 190 15.40 -1.06 2.58
C ILE A 190 16.74 -0.60 3.16
N PHE A 191 16.73 0.39 4.06
CA PHE A 191 17.96 1.00 4.56
C PHE A 191 18.77 0.04 5.41
N ASN A 192 18.14 -0.74 6.28
CA ASN A 192 18.82 -1.77 7.07
C ASN A 192 19.49 -2.82 6.18
N SER A 193 18.86 -3.26 5.09
CA SER A 193 19.44 -4.26 4.16
C SER A 193 20.75 -3.80 3.52
N PHE A 194 20.90 -2.49 3.30
CA PHE A 194 22.12 -1.89 2.77
C PHE A 194 23.12 -1.47 3.87
N GLY A 195 22.77 -1.58 5.16
CA GLY A 195 23.69 -1.38 6.29
C GLY A 195 23.50 -0.10 7.08
N SER A 196 22.40 0.67 6.87
CA SER A 196 22.07 1.78 7.77
C SER A 196 21.69 1.29 9.17
N GLU A 197 22.06 2.06 10.18
CA GLU A 197 21.49 1.99 11.52
C GLU A 197 20.08 2.60 11.49
N VAL A 198 19.05 1.79 11.75
CA VAL A 198 17.65 2.21 11.62
C VAL A 198 16.93 2.13 12.96
N THR A 199 16.26 3.23 13.33
CA THR A 199 15.37 3.30 14.49
C THR A 199 13.97 3.70 14.08
N ILE A 200 12.96 2.89 14.45
CA ILE A 200 11.55 3.21 14.31
C ILE A 200 11.01 3.75 15.64
N LEU A 201 10.39 4.93 15.60
CA LEU A 201 9.68 5.55 16.72
C LEU A 201 8.18 5.38 16.46
N GLU A 202 7.50 4.53 17.25
CA GLU A 202 6.08 4.26 17.10
C GLU A 202 5.30 4.72 18.35
N ARG A 203 4.23 5.47 18.13
CA ARG A 203 3.40 5.99 19.22
C ARG A 203 2.50 4.91 19.84
N GLN A 204 2.06 3.96 19.03
CA GLN A 204 1.23 2.85 19.50
C GLN A 204 2.08 1.81 20.26
N ASP A 205 1.41 0.82 20.81
CA ASP A 205 2.04 -0.31 21.52
C ASP A 205 2.75 -1.30 20.57
N THR A 206 2.38 -1.30 19.30
CA THR A 206 2.99 -2.15 18.25
C THR A 206 3.15 -1.41 16.93
N ILE A 207 4.12 -1.83 16.12
CA ILE A 207 4.15 -1.48 14.70
C ILE A 207 3.00 -2.20 13.98
N LEU A 208 2.64 -1.75 12.76
CA LEU A 208 1.61 -2.37 11.92
C LEU A 208 0.28 -2.59 12.66
N ASN A 209 -0.11 -1.62 13.46
CA ASN A 209 -1.37 -1.65 14.20
C ASN A 209 -2.55 -1.93 13.26
N GLY A 210 -3.44 -2.86 13.68
CA GLY A 210 -4.59 -3.31 12.88
C GLY A 210 -4.34 -4.58 12.06
N MET A 211 -3.09 -5.06 11.95
CA MET A 211 -2.77 -6.38 11.39
C MET A 211 -3.00 -7.49 12.43
N ASP A 212 -3.12 -8.75 11.97
CA ASP A 212 -3.23 -9.89 12.88
C ASP A 212 -2.03 -9.96 13.83
N ARG A 213 -2.32 -10.21 15.11
CA ARG A 213 -1.32 -10.18 16.19
C ARG A 213 -0.15 -11.13 15.96
N ASP A 214 -0.41 -12.35 15.46
CA ASP A 214 0.65 -13.32 15.22
C ASP A 214 1.64 -12.81 14.16
N VAL A 215 1.12 -12.15 13.12
CA VAL A 215 1.91 -11.52 12.08
C VAL A 215 2.77 -10.38 12.66
N VAL A 216 2.14 -9.49 13.44
CA VAL A 216 2.84 -8.35 14.07
C VAL A 216 3.98 -8.83 14.97
N VAL A 217 3.73 -9.84 15.82
CA VAL A 217 4.74 -10.39 16.74
C VAL A 217 5.90 -11.00 15.96
N ALA A 218 5.62 -11.84 14.95
CA ALA A 218 6.64 -12.48 14.15
C ALA A 218 7.49 -11.47 13.38
N TYR A 219 6.84 -10.50 12.72
CA TYR A 219 7.54 -9.49 11.94
C TYR A 219 8.36 -8.52 12.80
N THR A 220 7.84 -8.10 13.96
CA THR A 220 8.57 -7.27 14.92
C THR A 220 9.86 -7.98 15.36
N LYS A 221 9.76 -9.25 15.74
CA LYS A 221 10.91 -10.08 16.11
C LYS A 221 11.93 -10.16 14.98
N LYS A 222 11.47 -10.34 13.74
CA LYS A 222 12.33 -10.39 12.54
C LYS A 222 13.10 -9.10 12.34
N LEU A 223 12.41 -7.96 12.34
CA LEU A 223 13.05 -6.65 12.18
C LEU A 223 14.10 -6.38 13.28
N GLN A 224 13.79 -6.74 14.53
CA GLN A 224 14.75 -6.63 15.64
C GLN A 224 15.96 -7.55 15.48
N THR A 225 15.74 -8.79 15.02
CA THR A 225 16.82 -9.74 14.72
C THR A 225 17.71 -9.25 13.57
N ASP A 226 17.13 -8.54 12.60
CA ASP A 226 17.87 -7.90 11.51
C ASP A 226 18.61 -6.62 11.95
N GLY A 227 18.49 -6.21 13.23
CA GLY A 227 19.21 -5.06 13.82
C GLY A 227 18.45 -3.75 13.78
N ILE A 228 17.17 -3.73 13.40
CA ILE A 228 16.33 -2.53 13.45
C ILE A 228 15.86 -2.29 14.88
N GLN A 229 16.16 -1.11 15.42
CA GLN A 229 15.65 -0.71 16.72
C GLN A 229 14.18 -0.25 16.59
N ILE A 230 13.28 -0.84 17.38
CA ILE A 230 11.86 -0.48 17.41
C ILE A 230 11.53 0.01 18.81
N LEU A 231 11.12 1.27 18.92
CA LEU A 231 10.70 1.90 20.16
C LEU A 231 9.21 2.21 20.07
N ASN A 232 8.42 1.42 20.79
CA ASN A 232 6.96 1.58 20.88
C ASN A 232 6.58 2.47 22.06
N GLN A 233 5.34 2.99 22.05
CA GLN A 233 4.78 3.88 23.07
C GLN A 233 5.67 5.11 23.29
N VAL A 234 6.18 5.69 22.19
CA VAL A 234 6.98 6.89 22.21
C VAL A 234 6.27 8.04 21.52
N GLU A 235 6.38 9.22 22.06
CA GLU A 235 5.85 10.46 21.47
C GLU A 235 7.02 11.37 21.08
N VAL A 236 7.09 11.71 19.79
CA VAL A 236 8.07 12.68 19.29
C VAL A 236 7.60 14.08 19.67
N THR A 237 8.41 14.78 20.47
CA THR A 237 8.05 16.06 21.06
C THR A 237 8.73 17.25 20.40
N LYS A 238 9.89 17.05 19.75
CA LYS A 238 10.66 18.10 19.09
C LYS A 238 11.58 17.51 18.03
N ILE A 239 11.76 18.25 16.94
CA ILE A 239 12.80 18.00 15.93
C ILE A 239 13.66 19.25 15.83
N ASN A 240 14.96 19.10 15.99
CA ASN A 240 15.92 20.19 15.89
C ASN A 240 17.09 19.76 15.01
N ASP A 241 17.12 20.27 13.78
CA ASP A 241 18.03 19.80 12.75
C ASP A 241 17.99 18.26 12.63
N ASN A 242 19.09 17.56 12.81
CA ASN A 242 19.20 16.11 12.70
C ASN A 242 18.90 15.35 14.02
N GLN A 243 18.38 16.04 15.03
CA GLN A 243 18.04 15.49 16.33
C GLN A 243 16.52 15.34 16.49
N THR A 244 16.07 14.16 16.86
CA THR A 244 14.69 13.88 17.23
C THR A 244 14.58 13.62 18.72
N THR A 245 13.87 14.51 19.43
CA THR A 245 13.54 14.33 20.86
C THR A 245 12.21 13.64 20.99
N TYR A 246 12.14 12.62 21.83
CA TYR A 246 10.94 11.86 22.12
C TYR A 246 10.82 11.54 23.60
N THR A 247 9.62 11.29 24.07
CA THR A 247 9.32 10.80 25.40
C THR A 247 8.96 9.33 25.37
N GLN A 248 9.49 8.59 26.33
CA GLN A 248 9.14 7.18 26.57
C GLN A 248 9.00 6.93 28.06
N LYS A 249 7.83 6.49 28.50
CA LYS A 249 7.51 6.28 29.93
C LYS A 249 7.85 7.50 30.79
N GLY A 250 7.52 8.69 30.28
CA GLY A 250 7.76 9.97 30.97
C GLY A 250 9.20 10.52 30.89
N ASN A 251 10.16 9.76 30.33
CA ASN A 251 11.55 10.21 30.19
C ASN A 251 11.81 10.76 28.79
N ALA A 252 12.37 11.96 28.70
CA ALA A 252 12.81 12.55 27.43
C ALA A 252 14.16 11.95 27.00
N LYS A 253 14.26 11.60 25.73
CA LYS A 253 15.46 11.07 25.07
C LYS A 253 15.65 11.75 23.72
N THR A 254 16.87 11.76 23.22
CA THR A 254 17.20 12.33 21.91
C THR A 254 18.00 11.32 21.09
N ILE A 255 17.66 11.19 19.81
CA ILE A 255 18.39 10.42 18.81
C ILE A 255 18.85 11.33 17.68
N THR A 256 20.06 11.10 17.18
CA THR A 256 20.65 11.84 16.06
C THR A 256 20.71 10.91 14.84
N SER A 257 20.33 11.43 13.66
CA SER A 257 20.33 10.65 12.41
C SER A 257 20.66 11.55 11.21
N ASP A 258 21.13 10.96 10.12
CA ASP A 258 21.42 11.70 8.87
C ASP A 258 20.12 12.13 8.19
N VAL A 259 19.06 11.30 8.32
CA VAL A 259 17.74 11.52 7.72
C VAL A 259 16.66 11.11 8.71
N ILE A 260 15.59 11.90 8.76
CA ILE A 260 14.37 11.60 9.51
C ILE A 260 13.23 11.38 8.50
N LEU A 261 12.64 10.17 8.49
CA LEU A 261 11.43 9.88 7.71
C LEU A 261 10.19 10.14 8.57
N MET A 262 9.29 11.00 8.10
CA MET A 262 7.95 11.17 8.66
C MET A 262 6.96 10.26 7.94
N ALA A 263 6.50 9.20 8.61
CA ALA A 263 5.62 8.16 8.07
C ALA A 263 4.37 7.94 8.95
N VAL A 264 3.76 9.03 9.43
CA VAL A 264 2.62 9.02 10.38
C VAL A 264 1.25 9.13 9.71
N GLY A 265 1.18 8.86 8.42
CA GLY A 265 -0.06 8.85 7.65
C GLY A 265 -0.16 9.96 6.60
N THR A 266 -1.32 10.02 5.98
CA THR A 266 -1.65 10.92 4.87
C THR A 266 -2.96 11.67 5.15
N LYS A 267 -3.18 12.75 4.41
CA LYS A 267 -4.45 13.51 4.43
C LYS A 267 -5.01 13.58 3.01
N ALA A 268 -6.32 13.43 2.87
CA ALA A 268 -7.02 13.60 1.60
C ALA A 268 -6.72 14.97 0.98
N ASN A 269 -6.54 14.99 -0.33
CA ASN A 269 -6.26 16.22 -1.07
C ASN A 269 -7.57 16.81 -1.60
N LEU A 270 -8.08 17.81 -0.90
CA LEU A 270 -9.35 18.48 -1.20
C LEU A 270 -9.17 19.80 -1.97
N ALA A 271 -7.93 20.18 -2.27
CA ALA A 271 -7.63 21.45 -2.95
C ALA A 271 -8.29 21.53 -4.33
N GLY A 272 -8.99 22.64 -4.59
CA GLY A 272 -9.75 22.87 -5.81
C GLY A 272 -11.19 22.32 -5.81
N LEU A 273 -11.63 21.71 -4.69
CA LEU A 273 -12.98 21.12 -4.52
C LEU A 273 -13.89 21.96 -3.63
N GLU A 274 -13.43 23.09 -3.13
CA GLU A 274 -14.07 23.86 -2.04
C GLU A 274 -15.49 24.30 -2.39
N LYS A 275 -15.78 24.58 -3.67
CA LYS A 275 -17.10 25.03 -4.13
C LYS A 275 -18.16 23.93 -4.20
N LEU A 276 -17.76 22.66 -4.12
CA LEU A 276 -18.69 21.53 -4.20
C LEU A 276 -19.46 21.30 -2.88
N ASN A 277 -19.02 21.85 -1.76
CA ASN A 277 -19.62 21.58 -0.45
C ASN A 277 -19.85 20.08 -0.18
N LEU A 278 -18.83 19.26 -0.46
CA LEU A 278 -18.89 17.80 -0.30
C LEU A 278 -19.06 17.41 1.17
N ALA A 279 -19.89 16.41 1.42
CA ALA A 279 -19.94 15.79 2.74
C ALA A 279 -18.61 15.09 3.06
N LEU A 280 -18.05 15.37 4.24
CA LEU A 280 -16.75 14.84 4.67
C LEU A 280 -16.92 13.90 5.88
N ASN A 281 -16.10 12.85 5.92
CA ASN A 281 -15.86 12.01 7.09
C ASN A 281 -14.38 12.08 7.46
N ARG A 282 -14.02 12.60 8.64
CA ARG A 282 -12.62 12.75 9.11
C ARG A 282 -11.68 13.40 8.07
N ASN A 283 -12.13 14.45 7.40
CA ASN A 283 -11.40 15.16 6.34
C ASN A 283 -11.23 14.39 5.02
N SER A 284 -11.99 13.34 4.77
CA SER A 284 -12.06 12.62 3.50
C SER A 284 -13.47 12.73 2.91
N VAL A 285 -13.59 12.64 1.58
CA VAL A 285 -14.90 12.75 0.92
C VAL A 285 -15.74 11.53 1.23
N GLN A 286 -16.93 11.74 1.80
CA GLN A 286 -17.88 10.66 2.07
C GLN A 286 -18.49 10.12 0.77
N THR A 287 -18.49 8.80 0.61
CA THR A 287 -19.08 8.12 -0.55
C THR A 287 -19.84 6.87 -0.14
N ASP A 288 -20.77 6.44 -0.96
CA ASP A 288 -21.41 5.13 -0.89
C ASP A 288 -20.49 4.00 -1.41
N ASN A 289 -21.02 2.78 -1.58
CA ASN A 289 -20.25 1.63 -2.09
C ASN A 289 -20.10 1.60 -3.61
N PHE A 290 -20.67 2.57 -4.34
CA PHE A 290 -20.42 2.85 -5.75
C PHE A 290 -19.49 4.04 -5.94
N CYS A 291 -18.89 4.55 -4.86
CA CYS A 291 -18.05 5.75 -4.80
C CYS A 291 -18.79 7.05 -5.15
N GLN A 292 -20.12 7.07 -5.17
CA GLN A 292 -20.89 8.29 -5.39
C GLN A 292 -20.88 9.15 -4.13
N THR A 293 -20.69 10.45 -4.30
CA THR A 293 -20.74 11.45 -3.22
C THR A 293 -22.19 11.83 -2.89
N SER A 294 -22.37 12.75 -1.94
CA SER A 294 -23.68 13.36 -1.66
C SER A 294 -24.27 14.17 -2.85
N ILE A 295 -23.45 14.44 -3.88
CA ILE A 295 -23.86 15.22 -5.07
C ILE A 295 -24.11 14.26 -6.23
N PRO A 296 -25.30 14.22 -6.82
CA PRO A 296 -25.61 13.38 -7.96
C PRO A 296 -24.65 13.62 -9.14
N GLY A 297 -24.12 12.54 -9.73
CA GLY A 297 -23.19 12.63 -10.86
C GLY A 297 -21.75 12.95 -10.49
N VAL A 298 -21.44 13.14 -9.19
CA VAL A 298 -20.08 13.36 -8.67
C VAL A 298 -19.65 12.15 -7.86
N TYR A 299 -18.47 11.60 -8.19
CA TYR A 299 -17.86 10.43 -7.58
C TYR A 299 -16.50 10.79 -6.98
N ALA A 300 -16.07 10.09 -5.91
CA ALA A 300 -14.75 10.27 -5.31
C ALA A 300 -14.09 8.91 -5.08
N ILE A 301 -12.90 8.71 -5.65
CA ILE A 301 -12.18 7.43 -5.69
C ILE A 301 -10.76 7.55 -5.17
N GLY A 302 -10.23 6.45 -4.62
CA GLY A 302 -8.89 6.38 -4.05
C GLY A 302 -8.77 7.15 -2.74
N ASP A 303 -7.56 7.54 -2.39
CA ASP A 303 -7.22 8.10 -1.08
C ASP A 303 -8.08 9.29 -0.66
N VAL A 304 -8.69 10.02 -1.59
CA VAL A 304 -9.54 11.17 -1.29
C VAL A 304 -10.81 10.80 -0.54
N ASN A 305 -11.32 9.55 -0.69
CA ASN A 305 -12.49 9.06 0.03
C ASN A 305 -12.14 8.45 1.41
N GLY A 306 -10.84 8.18 1.67
CA GLY A 306 -10.35 7.74 2.98
C GLY A 306 -10.77 6.34 3.43
N LYS A 307 -11.40 5.53 2.56
CA LYS A 307 -11.83 4.16 2.90
C LYS A 307 -10.64 3.21 2.99
N HIS A 308 -9.97 2.95 1.85
CA HIS A 308 -8.73 2.16 1.78
C HIS A 308 -7.72 2.86 0.87
N MET A 309 -6.62 3.35 1.45
CA MET A 309 -5.59 4.10 0.73
C MET A 309 -4.62 3.12 0.03
N LEU A 310 -5.15 2.33 -0.91
CA LEU A 310 -4.44 1.29 -1.67
C LEU A 310 -4.66 1.48 -3.17
N ALA A 311 -3.59 1.36 -3.95
CA ALA A 311 -3.63 1.63 -5.39
C ALA A 311 -4.60 0.70 -6.15
N HIS A 312 -4.65 -0.58 -5.80
CA HIS A 312 -5.57 -1.56 -6.41
C HIS A 312 -7.03 -1.29 -6.03
N VAL A 313 -7.29 -0.80 -4.82
CA VAL A 313 -8.63 -0.34 -4.42
C VAL A 313 -9.04 0.87 -5.24
N ALA A 314 -8.18 1.89 -5.34
CA ALA A 314 -8.45 3.08 -6.15
C ALA A 314 -8.75 2.71 -7.62
N SER A 315 -8.00 1.75 -8.19
CA SER A 315 -8.25 1.26 -9.56
C SER A 315 -9.60 0.57 -9.69
N HIS A 316 -9.96 -0.28 -8.73
CA HIS A 316 -11.25 -0.97 -8.71
C HIS A 316 -12.41 0.01 -8.48
N GLU A 317 -12.26 0.95 -7.55
CA GLU A 317 -13.19 2.06 -7.34
C GLU A 317 -13.43 2.87 -8.62
N GLY A 318 -12.36 3.12 -9.41
CA GLY A 318 -12.47 3.78 -10.71
C GLY A 318 -13.34 3.02 -11.69
N ILE A 319 -13.20 1.70 -11.77
CA ILE A 319 -14.02 0.84 -12.62
C ILE A 319 -15.48 0.86 -12.16
N VAL A 320 -15.73 0.68 -10.86
CA VAL A 320 -17.09 0.65 -10.30
C VAL A 320 -17.79 2.00 -10.45
N ALA A 321 -17.11 3.09 -10.10
CA ALA A 321 -17.65 4.45 -10.19
C ALA A 321 -18.06 4.82 -11.62
N VAL A 322 -17.22 4.52 -12.61
CA VAL A 322 -17.50 4.79 -14.02
C VAL A 322 -18.63 3.91 -14.54
N THR A 323 -18.62 2.61 -14.20
CA THR A 323 -19.69 1.69 -14.61
C THR A 323 -21.04 2.15 -14.04
N HIS A 324 -21.08 2.52 -12.76
CA HIS A 324 -22.29 3.04 -12.12
C HIS A 324 -22.73 4.39 -12.75
N ALA A 325 -21.77 5.28 -13.05
CA ALA A 325 -22.04 6.59 -13.62
C ALA A 325 -22.68 6.52 -15.02
N LEU A 326 -22.28 5.55 -15.83
CA LEU A 326 -22.71 5.44 -17.23
C LEU A 326 -23.84 4.43 -17.43
N GLU A 327 -23.81 3.29 -16.76
CA GLU A 327 -24.77 2.17 -16.98
C GLU A 327 -25.68 1.89 -15.77
N GLN A 328 -25.31 2.35 -14.58
CA GLN A 328 -26.00 2.09 -13.30
C GLN A 328 -26.12 0.58 -12.95
N LYS A 329 -25.27 -0.28 -13.53
CA LYS A 329 -25.26 -1.74 -13.38
C LYS A 329 -24.01 -2.27 -12.68
N ALA A 330 -23.29 -1.40 -11.94
CA ALA A 330 -22.12 -1.81 -11.19
C ALA A 330 -22.48 -2.67 -9.98
N HIS A 331 -21.58 -3.59 -9.59
CA HIS A 331 -21.64 -4.24 -8.30
C HIS A 331 -21.02 -3.34 -7.22
N PRO A 332 -21.63 -3.23 -6.03
CA PRO A 332 -21.07 -2.43 -4.94
C PRO A 332 -19.76 -3.05 -4.45
N ILE A 333 -18.82 -2.20 -4.04
CA ILE A 333 -17.53 -2.67 -3.51
C ILE A 333 -17.73 -3.25 -2.12
N ASN A 334 -17.24 -4.47 -1.92
CA ASN A 334 -17.12 -5.08 -0.60
C ASN A 334 -15.72 -4.80 -0.03
N TYR A 335 -15.63 -3.81 0.85
CA TYR A 335 -14.36 -3.39 1.45
C TYR A 335 -13.81 -4.40 2.48
N ASP A 336 -14.59 -5.36 2.96
CA ASP A 336 -14.13 -6.42 3.86
C ASP A 336 -13.31 -7.50 3.14
N ARG A 337 -13.34 -7.53 1.80
CA ARG A 337 -12.62 -8.49 0.96
C ARG A 337 -11.42 -7.87 0.23
N VAL A 338 -10.85 -6.79 0.78
CA VAL A 338 -9.70 -6.10 0.18
C VAL A 338 -8.40 -6.71 0.68
N PRO A 339 -7.52 -7.23 -0.20
CA PRO A 339 -6.20 -7.70 0.22
C PRO A 339 -5.28 -6.51 0.54
N ALA A 340 -4.47 -6.66 1.57
CA ALA A 340 -3.42 -5.72 1.96
C ALA A 340 -2.05 -6.41 1.99
N CYS A 341 -1.03 -5.75 1.46
CA CYS A 341 0.32 -6.30 1.29
C CYS A 341 1.38 -5.37 1.87
N ILE A 342 2.39 -5.97 2.53
CA ILE A 342 3.58 -5.30 3.04
C ILE A 342 4.80 -6.04 2.51
N TYR A 343 5.68 -5.31 1.84
CA TYR A 343 6.83 -5.86 1.16
C TYR A 343 8.06 -5.78 2.06
N GLY A 344 8.26 -6.85 2.82
CA GLY A 344 9.41 -7.04 3.70
C GLY A 344 10.18 -8.31 3.35
N PHE A 345 11.03 -8.79 4.26
CA PHE A 345 11.77 -10.05 4.10
C PHE A 345 11.69 -10.84 5.41
N PRO A 346 10.66 -11.71 5.58
CA PRO A 346 9.56 -12.10 4.67
C PRO A 346 8.53 -11.00 4.39
N GLU A 347 7.65 -11.24 3.41
CA GLU A 347 6.49 -10.41 3.10
C GLU A 347 5.32 -10.69 4.03
N ILE A 348 4.37 -9.76 4.07
CA ILE A 348 3.09 -9.93 4.76
C ILE A 348 1.96 -9.70 3.76
N ALA A 349 0.94 -10.54 3.80
CA ALA A 349 -0.31 -10.31 3.10
C ALA A 349 -1.50 -10.71 3.96
N SER A 350 -2.59 -9.99 3.82
CA SER A 350 -3.82 -10.26 4.58
C SER A 350 -5.05 -9.91 3.78
N ILE A 351 -6.15 -10.58 4.07
CA ILE A 351 -7.50 -10.26 3.57
C ILE A 351 -8.52 -10.64 4.65
N GLY A 352 -9.60 -9.88 4.76
CA GLY A 352 -10.66 -10.14 5.71
C GLY A 352 -10.31 -9.81 7.17
N MET A 353 -10.99 -10.45 8.11
CA MET A 353 -10.88 -10.17 9.54
C MET A 353 -9.63 -10.80 10.17
N THR A 354 -9.04 -10.08 11.12
CA THR A 354 -8.06 -10.65 12.05
C THR A 354 -8.74 -11.53 13.09
N GLU A 355 -7.98 -12.42 13.72
CA GLU A 355 -8.50 -13.24 14.82
C GLU A 355 -9.00 -12.39 16.00
N GLN A 356 -8.34 -11.23 16.25
CA GLN A 356 -8.78 -10.28 17.27
C GLN A 356 -10.17 -9.72 16.95
N GLN A 357 -10.38 -9.31 15.71
CA GLN A 357 -11.69 -8.79 15.26
C GLN A 357 -12.79 -9.86 15.34
N ALA A 358 -12.48 -11.11 15.00
CA ALA A 358 -13.44 -12.21 15.16
C ALA A 358 -13.81 -12.44 16.63
N LYS A 359 -12.83 -12.37 17.55
CA LYS A 359 -13.06 -12.44 19.01
C LYS A 359 -13.90 -11.26 19.52
N GLU A 360 -13.57 -10.04 19.12
CA GLU A 360 -14.30 -8.83 19.54
C GLU A 360 -15.75 -8.84 19.06
N LYS A 361 -15.99 -9.39 17.84
CA LYS A 361 -17.33 -9.61 17.29
C LYS A 361 -18.04 -10.84 17.85
N GLN A 362 -17.41 -11.58 18.78
CA GLN A 362 -17.95 -12.79 19.40
C GLN A 362 -18.38 -13.86 18.37
N MET A 363 -17.65 -13.95 17.26
CA MET A 363 -17.95 -14.93 16.21
C MET A 363 -17.55 -16.35 16.67
N ASP A 364 -18.35 -17.36 16.31
CA ASP A 364 -17.94 -18.76 16.44
C ASP A 364 -17.03 -19.12 15.26
N TYR A 365 -15.71 -19.07 15.50
CA TYR A 365 -14.71 -19.26 14.47
C TYR A 365 -13.73 -20.39 14.81
N LYS A 366 -13.03 -20.87 13.79
CA LYS A 366 -11.85 -21.75 13.88
C LYS A 366 -10.67 -21.07 13.20
N ALA A 367 -9.49 -21.15 13.79
CA ALA A 367 -8.25 -20.69 13.17
C ALA A 367 -7.36 -21.90 12.84
N SER A 368 -6.82 -21.92 11.61
CA SER A 368 -5.82 -22.87 11.15
C SER A 368 -4.52 -22.11 10.85
N LYS A 369 -3.43 -22.48 11.53
CA LYS A 369 -2.12 -21.84 11.38
C LYS A 369 -1.07 -22.88 11.01
N ILE A 370 -0.48 -22.71 9.84
CA ILE A 370 0.49 -23.65 9.25
C ILE A 370 1.84 -22.96 9.13
N SER A 371 2.88 -23.63 9.60
CA SER A 371 4.26 -23.14 9.45
C SER A 371 4.74 -23.30 8.01
N LEU A 372 5.44 -22.28 7.50
CA LEU A 372 6.07 -22.33 6.17
C LEU A 372 7.10 -23.47 6.08
N GLY A 373 7.76 -23.80 7.19
CA GLY A 373 8.72 -24.92 7.25
C GLY A 373 8.14 -26.30 6.98
N ALA A 374 6.81 -26.46 6.98
CA ALA A 374 6.14 -27.70 6.58
C ALA A 374 6.05 -27.89 5.06
N VAL A 375 6.34 -26.84 4.27
CA VAL A 375 6.23 -26.86 2.81
C VAL A 375 7.58 -27.14 2.18
N GLY A 376 7.68 -28.22 1.38
CA GLY A 376 8.95 -28.66 0.78
C GLY A 376 9.61 -27.60 -0.11
N LYS A 377 8.83 -26.82 -0.86
CA LYS A 377 9.33 -25.72 -1.69
C LYS A 377 10.06 -24.66 -0.86
N SER A 378 9.57 -24.32 0.32
CA SER A 378 10.20 -23.33 1.20
C SER A 378 11.60 -23.76 1.65
N LEU A 379 11.75 -25.05 1.92
CA LEU A 379 13.06 -25.64 2.28
C LEU A 379 14.04 -25.61 1.10
N ALA A 380 13.55 -25.97 -0.08
CA ALA A 380 14.35 -25.92 -1.32
C ALA A 380 14.83 -24.49 -1.65
N ASP A 381 14.00 -23.48 -1.38
CA ASP A 381 14.33 -22.06 -1.60
C ASP A 381 15.18 -21.46 -0.48
N GLY A 382 15.43 -22.20 0.62
CA GLY A 382 16.15 -21.68 1.78
C GLY A 382 15.39 -20.65 2.62
N GLU A 383 14.06 -20.62 2.48
CA GLU A 383 13.17 -19.64 3.14
C GLU A 383 12.20 -20.36 4.09
N LYS A 384 12.63 -20.58 5.34
CA LYS A 384 11.86 -21.39 6.33
C LYS A 384 10.95 -20.54 7.22
N GLU A 385 11.21 -19.23 7.29
CA GLU A 385 10.54 -18.34 8.24
C GLU A 385 9.19 -17.92 7.69
N GLY A 386 8.13 -18.25 8.42
CA GLY A 386 6.80 -17.79 8.07
C GLY A 386 5.69 -18.75 8.45
N PHE A 387 4.48 -18.34 8.17
CA PHE A 387 3.26 -19.11 8.35
C PHE A 387 2.11 -18.51 7.51
N ALA A 388 1.08 -19.34 7.32
CA ALA A 388 -0.24 -18.89 6.94
C ALA A 388 -1.24 -19.15 8.07
N LYS A 389 -2.16 -18.20 8.31
CA LYS A 389 -3.21 -18.29 9.30
C LYS A 389 -4.55 -17.98 8.65
N LEU A 390 -5.39 -19.01 8.55
CA LEU A 390 -6.75 -18.95 8.01
C LEU A 390 -7.76 -18.93 9.15
N ILE A 391 -8.74 -18.03 9.06
CA ILE A 391 -9.83 -17.87 10.01
C ILE A 391 -11.13 -18.16 9.28
N VAL A 392 -11.92 -19.10 9.77
CA VAL A 392 -13.19 -19.51 9.16
C VAL A 392 -14.33 -19.50 10.16
N CYS A 393 -15.54 -19.28 9.68
CA CYS A 393 -16.75 -19.54 10.46
C CYS A 393 -16.83 -21.04 10.78
N LYS A 394 -16.96 -21.42 12.05
CA LYS A 394 -16.92 -22.81 12.49
C LYS A 394 -18.09 -23.65 11.94
N LYS A 395 -19.25 -23.04 11.77
CA LYS A 395 -20.45 -23.70 11.32
C LYS A 395 -20.48 -23.95 9.81
N HIS A 396 -20.10 -22.96 9.01
CA HIS A 396 -20.26 -22.99 7.56
C HIS A 396 -18.94 -23.01 6.80
N LEU A 397 -17.80 -22.93 7.50
CA LEU A 397 -16.45 -22.86 6.92
C LEU A 397 -16.25 -21.70 5.95
N GLU A 398 -17.11 -20.66 6.06
CA GLU A 398 -16.92 -19.41 5.34
C GLU A 398 -15.60 -18.78 5.73
N ILE A 399 -14.86 -18.29 4.75
CA ILE A 399 -13.56 -17.64 4.99
C ILE A 399 -13.80 -16.24 5.56
N LEU A 400 -13.41 -16.04 6.81
CA LEU A 400 -13.51 -14.76 7.51
C LEU A 400 -12.25 -13.92 7.29
N GLY A 401 -11.08 -14.57 7.17
CA GLY A 401 -9.84 -13.88 6.90
C GLY A 401 -8.65 -14.81 6.72
N MET A 402 -7.63 -14.32 6.01
CA MET A 402 -6.35 -14.99 5.78
C MET A 402 -5.20 -14.02 6.02
N HIS A 403 -4.20 -14.46 6.78
CA HIS A 403 -3.00 -13.69 7.12
C HIS A 403 -1.77 -14.54 6.84
N ILE A 404 -0.92 -14.08 5.93
CA ILE A 404 0.28 -14.78 5.49
C ILE A 404 1.48 -13.93 5.87
N TYR A 405 2.43 -14.52 6.58
CA TYR A 405 3.76 -14.01 6.82
C TYR A 405 4.73 -15.00 6.23
N ALA A 406 5.21 -14.75 5.02
CA ALA A 406 6.02 -15.70 4.27
C ALA A 406 6.71 -15.03 3.07
N TYR A 407 7.69 -15.69 2.50
CA TYR A 407 8.20 -15.37 1.19
C TYR A 407 7.08 -15.49 0.13
N ASN A 408 6.97 -14.51 -0.78
CA ASN A 408 5.91 -14.41 -1.78
C ASN A 408 4.46 -14.35 -1.22
N ALA A 409 4.27 -13.93 0.01
CA ALA A 409 2.93 -13.80 0.62
C ALA A 409 2.01 -12.90 -0.23
N THR A 410 2.58 -11.85 -0.84
CA THR A 410 1.84 -10.86 -1.64
C THR A 410 1.24 -11.44 -2.92
N GLU A 411 1.81 -12.54 -3.46
CA GLU A 411 1.26 -13.27 -4.59
C GLU A 411 0.23 -14.32 -4.11
N LEU A 412 0.53 -15.02 -3.00
CA LEU A 412 -0.30 -16.10 -2.48
C LEU A 412 -1.70 -15.64 -2.03
N ILE A 413 -1.82 -14.42 -1.50
CA ILE A 413 -3.09 -13.91 -0.97
C ILE A 413 -4.18 -13.77 -2.06
N SER A 414 -3.79 -13.70 -3.33
CA SER A 414 -4.70 -13.55 -4.46
C SER A 414 -5.66 -14.74 -4.61
N GLU A 415 -5.25 -15.94 -4.23
CA GLU A 415 -6.09 -17.14 -4.20
C GLU A 415 -7.29 -16.93 -3.25
N MET A 416 -7.03 -16.42 -2.05
CA MET A 416 -8.09 -16.14 -1.08
C MET A 416 -8.99 -14.98 -1.52
N ALA A 417 -8.41 -13.97 -2.18
CA ALA A 417 -9.22 -12.87 -2.72
C ALA A 417 -10.24 -13.36 -3.74
N VAL A 418 -9.84 -14.26 -4.64
CA VAL A 418 -10.76 -14.90 -5.61
C VAL A 418 -11.74 -15.82 -4.91
N GLY A 419 -11.27 -16.66 -3.97
CA GLY A 419 -12.15 -17.58 -3.23
C GLY A 419 -13.24 -16.85 -2.45
N MET A 420 -12.90 -15.77 -1.75
CA MET A 420 -13.86 -14.95 -1.00
C MET A 420 -14.84 -14.20 -1.91
N GLU A 421 -14.39 -13.72 -3.07
CA GLU A 421 -15.27 -13.03 -4.03
C GLU A 421 -16.29 -13.98 -4.65
N LEU A 422 -15.91 -15.23 -4.87
CA LEU A 422 -16.81 -16.31 -5.35
C LEU A 422 -17.65 -16.92 -4.22
N GLU A 423 -17.57 -16.40 -2.98
CA GLU A 423 -18.25 -16.93 -1.80
C GLU A 423 -17.93 -18.41 -1.51
N GLY A 424 -16.73 -18.86 -1.95
CA GLY A 424 -16.20 -20.17 -1.67
C GLY A 424 -15.87 -20.34 -0.19
N THR A 425 -16.20 -21.53 0.35
CA THR A 425 -15.81 -21.87 1.73
C THR A 425 -14.46 -22.58 1.75
N ALA A 426 -13.89 -22.78 2.93
CA ALA A 426 -12.65 -23.56 3.06
C ALA A 426 -12.82 -24.99 2.53
N TYR A 427 -14.02 -25.54 2.56
CA TYR A 427 -14.28 -26.87 2.03
C TYR A 427 -14.10 -26.92 0.50
N GLU A 428 -14.76 -26.05 -0.26
CA GLU A 428 -14.64 -26.03 -1.72
C GLU A 428 -13.21 -25.71 -2.18
N LEU A 429 -12.57 -24.73 -1.53
CA LEU A 429 -11.20 -24.36 -1.88
C LEU A 429 -10.20 -25.48 -1.58
N SER A 430 -10.45 -26.30 -0.54
CA SER A 430 -9.62 -27.47 -0.21
C SER A 430 -9.71 -28.59 -1.22
N GLN A 431 -10.71 -28.59 -2.12
CA GLN A 431 -10.84 -29.60 -3.18
C GLN A 431 -9.99 -29.26 -4.42
N ALA A 432 -9.48 -28.01 -4.51
CA ALA A 432 -8.61 -27.59 -5.61
C ALA A 432 -7.25 -28.28 -5.52
N ILE A 433 -6.77 -28.83 -6.64
CA ILE A 433 -5.43 -29.44 -6.71
C ILE A 433 -4.40 -28.33 -6.82
N HIS A 434 -3.52 -28.23 -5.81
CA HIS A 434 -2.41 -27.31 -5.82
C HIS A 434 -1.17 -27.95 -6.48
N PRO A 435 -0.41 -27.23 -7.30
CA PRO A 435 0.77 -27.80 -7.95
C PRO A 435 1.89 -28.04 -6.94
N HIS A 436 2.65 -29.13 -7.14
CA HIS A 436 3.79 -29.50 -6.32
C HIS A 436 5.10 -29.47 -7.14
N PRO A 437 6.22 -28.92 -6.60
CA PRO A 437 6.35 -28.19 -5.32
C PRO A 437 6.14 -26.70 -5.50
N THR A 438 5.26 -26.10 -4.69
CA THR A 438 4.99 -24.66 -4.71
C THR A 438 4.73 -24.11 -3.31
N LEU A 439 4.80 -22.77 -3.16
CA LEU A 439 4.43 -22.11 -1.90
C LEU A 439 2.91 -22.07 -1.69
N SER A 440 2.09 -22.26 -2.73
CA SER A 440 0.62 -22.34 -2.58
C SER A 440 0.17 -23.56 -1.77
N GLU A 441 1.03 -24.57 -1.60
CA GLU A 441 0.77 -25.69 -0.67
C GLU A 441 0.61 -25.21 0.78
N LEU A 442 1.20 -24.05 1.15
CA LEU A 442 0.98 -23.43 2.47
C LEU A 442 -0.48 -23.02 2.67
N THR A 443 -1.09 -22.44 1.62
CA THR A 443 -2.51 -22.08 1.61
C THR A 443 -3.40 -23.33 1.65
N PHE A 444 -3.04 -24.33 0.86
CA PHE A 444 -3.75 -25.62 0.82
C PHE A 444 -3.76 -26.31 2.20
N GLU A 445 -2.62 -26.41 2.87
CA GLU A 445 -2.53 -26.98 4.22
C GLU A 445 -3.35 -26.18 5.26
N ALA A 446 -3.41 -24.85 5.11
CA ALA A 446 -4.25 -24.00 5.96
C ALA A 446 -5.74 -24.29 5.74
N LEU A 447 -6.17 -24.52 4.49
CA LEU A 447 -7.52 -24.91 4.14
C LEU A 447 -7.86 -26.30 4.70
N LEU A 448 -7.00 -27.30 4.52
CA LEU A 448 -7.18 -28.64 5.11
C LEU A 448 -7.29 -28.57 6.63
N GLY A 449 -6.43 -27.79 7.28
CA GLY A 449 -6.46 -27.57 8.74
C GLY A 449 -7.75 -26.90 9.22
N ALA A 450 -8.36 -26.03 8.40
CA ALA A 450 -9.65 -25.42 8.69
C ALA A 450 -10.81 -26.41 8.56
N VAL A 451 -10.81 -27.25 7.52
CA VAL A 451 -11.86 -28.25 7.29
C VAL A 451 -11.77 -29.40 8.31
N ASN A 452 -10.59 -29.96 8.48
CA ASN A 452 -10.35 -31.08 9.40
C ASN A 452 -8.99 -30.97 10.08
N LYS A 453 -7.93 -31.56 9.50
CA LYS A 453 -6.54 -31.53 9.95
C LYS A 453 -5.61 -31.34 8.75
N PRO A 454 -4.50 -30.60 8.91
CA PRO A 454 -3.48 -30.53 7.88
C PRO A 454 -2.82 -31.92 7.72
N ILE A 455 -2.19 -32.15 6.58
CA ILE A 455 -1.52 -33.43 6.29
C ILE A 455 -0.04 -33.37 6.69
N HIS A 456 0.63 -32.23 6.40
CA HIS A 456 2.08 -32.09 6.58
C HIS A 456 2.46 -31.17 7.74
N ALA A 457 1.50 -30.75 8.60
CA ALA A 457 1.77 -29.79 9.70
C ALA A 457 1.10 -30.21 11.01
#